data_4d745b5935ffe780c2582496a0bbe5b8
#
_entry.id   4d745b5935ffe780c2582496a0bbe5b8
#
_cell.length_a   1.000
_cell.length_b   1.000
_cell.length_c   1.000
_cell.angle_alpha   90.00
_cell.angle_beta   90.00
_cell.angle_gamma   90.00
#
_symmetry.space_group_name_H-M   'P 1'
#
loop_
_entity.id
_entity.type
_entity.pdbx_description
1 polymer ?
#
loop_
_entity_poly.entity_id
_entity_poly.type
_entity_poly.pdbx_seq_one_letter_code
_entity_poly.pdbx_strand_id
1 'polypeptide(L)'
;MSKGTRLLTILVLCTIISVSWSPPVLAELEWESDGWLTTSLATDRLEGGDEFGCYQMLHLSWKLDPGAMAIECREYIENKINASKWGHNAISSYTPSSLTMTQHEIIARQGLVVHGDENGLEESAWHDSQDVPLDIWDWYNLGRRGGSLEQIIGSVDTVKNAVEEGGLVNLYWIGRVDDASIRYDRDIANYLNDDAEAWLTTWGESWSYWTVNRCYEFVDDLVQQDNETILYFESLQTESCNSVAPEAWNVPITWKIDTDGIDVTEIRIINSDLTNNTLPNIAGAKNSAEGWFQESGELLHLSVLNGHRVEIHLSEETTNHDIIGRSQFWNNHTAAVTIASHHTSDLFLWSKGFTDYSSIKFTWLLEPRLSDGYSVWLPIAVIIVTSSTILGMLYLLKREGIGPLAEKKS
;
A
#
# COMPACT_ATOMS: atom_id res chain seq x y z
N MET A 1 -32.79 -58.13 22.21
CA MET A 1 -31.81 -57.46 21.35
C MET A 1 -30.82 -58.53 20.83
N SER A 2 -30.76 -58.68 19.51
CA SER A 2 -29.87 -59.68 18.89
C SER A 2 -28.40 -59.25 19.05
N LYS A 3 -27.45 -60.22 19.04
CA LYS A 3 -26.02 -59.96 19.14
C LYS A 3 -25.55 -58.93 18.07
N GLY A 4 -26.20 -58.88 16.91
CA GLY A 4 -25.88 -57.92 15.83
C GLY A 4 -26.25 -56.48 16.16
N THR A 5 -27.34 -56.25 16.88
CA THR A 5 -27.77 -54.88 17.27
C THR A 5 -26.82 -54.28 18.29
N ARG A 6 -26.27 -55.09 19.20
CA ARG A 6 -25.28 -54.64 20.21
C ARG A 6 -23.92 -54.28 19.54
N LEU A 7 -23.50 -55.06 18.53
CA LEU A 7 -22.25 -54.79 17.80
C LEU A 7 -22.33 -53.47 17.00
N LEU A 8 -23.49 -53.20 16.36
CA LEU A 8 -23.70 -51.97 15.60
C LEU A 8 -23.74 -50.73 16.51
N THR A 9 -24.38 -50.84 17.68
CA THR A 9 -24.43 -49.75 18.65
C THR A 9 -23.05 -49.43 19.21
N ILE A 10 -22.21 -50.43 19.45
CA ILE A 10 -20.84 -50.25 19.92
C ILE A 10 -19.98 -49.62 18.84
N LEU A 11 -20.12 -50.02 17.56
CA LEU A 11 -19.37 -49.44 16.44
C LEU A 11 -19.73 -47.95 16.20
N VAL A 12 -21.00 -47.60 16.28
CA VAL A 12 -21.48 -46.21 16.17
C VAL A 12 -21.02 -45.39 17.36
N LEU A 13 -21.05 -45.94 18.58
CA LEU A 13 -20.53 -45.24 19.76
C LEU A 13 -19.00 -45.03 19.66
N CYS A 14 -18.23 -46.00 19.22
CA CYS A 14 -16.79 -45.87 19.02
C CYS A 14 -16.43 -44.83 17.96
N THR A 15 -17.19 -44.72 16.87
CA THR A 15 -16.95 -43.65 15.86
C THR A 15 -17.30 -42.27 16.38
N ILE A 16 -18.34 -42.12 17.19
CA ILE A 16 -18.71 -40.83 17.83
C ILE A 16 -17.65 -40.41 18.86
N ILE A 17 -17.13 -41.37 19.64
CA ILE A 17 -16.12 -41.08 20.68
C ILE A 17 -14.76 -40.78 20.04
N SER A 18 -14.37 -41.41 18.92
CA SER A 18 -13.11 -41.08 18.25
C SER A 18 -13.13 -39.74 17.56
N VAL A 19 -14.26 -39.20 17.15
CA VAL A 19 -14.40 -37.85 16.59
C VAL A 19 -14.34 -36.76 17.70
N SER A 20 -14.78 -37.09 18.91
CA SER A 20 -14.79 -36.13 20.04
C SER A 20 -13.46 -36.04 20.82
N TRP A 21 -12.49 -36.89 20.52
CA TRP A 21 -11.18 -36.91 21.18
C TRP A 21 -10.03 -36.45 20.29
N SER A 22 -10.30 -35.79 19.19
CA SER A 22 -9.24 -35.04 18.52
C SER A 22 -8.85 -33.90 19.46
N PRO A 23 -7.59 -33.82 19.94
CA PRO A 23 -7.15 -32.62 20.64
C PRO A 23 -7.44 -31.44 19.71
N PRO A 24 -7.84 -30.28 20.25
CA PRO A 24 -7.84 -29.07 19.43
C PRO A 24 -6.40 -28.95 18.93
N VAL A 25 -6.14 -29.29 17.69
CA VAL A 25 -5.00 -28.78 16.97
C VAL A 25 -5.26 -27.28 17.07
N LEU A 26 -4.45 -26.58 17.86
CA LEU A 26 -4.28 -25.15 17.70
C LEU A 26 -3.91 -25.05 16.22
N ALA A 27 -4.92 -24.78 15.39
CA ALA A 27 -4.69 -24.46 13.99
C ALA A 27 -3.77 -23.26 14.09
N GLU A 28 -2.54 -23.43 13.67
CA GLU A 28 -1.64 -22.31 13.38
C GLU A 28 -2.50 -21.37 12.54
N LEU A 29 -2.64 -20.13 13.01
CA LEU A 29 -3.48 -19.15 12.33
C LEU A 29 -2.93 -18.98 10.92
N GLU A 30 -3.50 -19.67 9.96
CA GLU A 30 -3.10 -19.54 8.56
C GLU A 30 -3.77 -18.31 7.98
N TRP A 31 -3.03 -17.21 7.95
CA TRP A 31 -3.41 -15.95 7.27
C TRP A 31 -3.41 -16.09 5.73
N GLU A 32 -2.95 -17.21 5.21
CA GLU A 32 -2.63 -17.39 3.79
C GLU A 32 -3.80 -17.78 2.89
N SER A 33 -5.02 -17.94 3.42
CA SER A 33 -6.16 -18.19 2.51
C SER A 33 -6.39 -17.05 1.53
N ASP A 34 -5.92 -15.88 1.87
CA ASP A 34 -6.05 -14.71 1.02
C ASP A 34 -5.04 -14.69 -0.13
N GLY A 35 -3.88 -15.31 -0.02
CA GLY A 35 -2.86 -15.50 -1.07
C GLY A 35 -2.65 -14.39 -2.11
N TRP A 36 -3.50 -13.37 -2.11
CA TRP A 36 -3.59 -12.34 -3.13
C TRP A 36 -2.40 -11.38 -3.10
N LEU A 37 -1.72 -11.19 -1.96
CA LEU A 37 -0.47 -10.42 -1.89
C LEU A 37 0.68 -11.06 -2.68
N THR A 38 0.61 -12.36 -2.92
CA THR A 38 1.61 -13.10 -3.70
C THR A 38 1.19 -13.31 -5.16
N THR A 39 0.10 -12.68 -5.59
CA THR A 39 -0.39 -12.76 -6.97
C THR A 39 0.25 -11.69 -7.86
N SER A 40 0.22 -11.90 -9.17
CA SER A 40 0.64 -10.88 -10.13
C SER A 40 -0.12 -9.58 -9.99
N LEU A 41 -1.39 -9.62 -9.57
CA LEU A 41 -2.20 -8.42 -9.37
C LEU A 41 -1.61 -7.49 -8.30
N ALA A 42 -1.14 -8.04 -7.18
CA ALA A 42 -0.48 -7.21 -6.15
C ALA A 42 0.83 -6.64 -6.65
N THR A 43 1.62 -7.42 -7.39
CA THR A 43 2.84 -6.95 -8.05
C THR A 43 2.55 -5.85 -9.07
N ASP A 44 1.55 -6.02 -9.92
CA ASP A 44 1.15 -5.01 -10.91
C ASP A 44 0.71 -3.69 -10.24
N ARG A 45 -0.01 -3.79 -9.11
CA ARG A 45 -0.42 -2.61 -8.33
C ARG A 45 0.78 -1.92 -7.67
N LEU A 46 1.72 -2.71 -7.12
CA LEU A 46 2.98 -2.22 -6.55
C LEU A 46 3.82 -1.48 -7.59
N GLU A 47 4.03 -2.09 -8.75
CA GLU A 47 4.79 -1.51 -9.87
C GLU A 47 4.08 -0.25 -10.40
N GLY A 48 2.76 -0.24 -10.38
CA GLY A 48 1.93 0.91 -10.68
C GLY A 48 2.10 2.07 -9.70
N GLY A 49 2.66 1.83 -8.52
CA GLY A 49 2.94 2.83 -7.49
C GLY A 49 1.96 2.83 -6.32
N ASP A 50 1.14 1.80 -6.16
CA ASP A 50 0.34 1.60 -4.96
C ASP A 50 1.21 1.21 -3.77
N GLU A 51 0.67 1.35 -2.57
CA GLU A 51 1.29 1.02 -1.30
C GLU A 51 0.43 0.03 -0.53
N PHE A 52 1.09 -0.82 0.27
CA PHE A 52 0.44 -1.73 1.22
C PHE A 52 0.76 -1.33 2.65
N GLY A 53 -0.26 -0.96 3.40
CA GLY A 53 -0.20 -0.56 4.80
C GLY A 53 -1.09 -1.44 5.68
N CYS A 54 -1.08 -1.19 6.98
CA CYS A 54 -1.76 -1.96 7.99
C CYS A 54 -3.12 -1.36 8.35
N TYR A 55 -4.20 -2.14 8.29
CA TYR A 55 -5.45 -1.80 8.96
C TYR A 55 -5.53 -2.46 10.33
N GLN A 56 -5.52 -3.78 10.38
CA GLN A 56 -5.49 -4.58 11.63
C GLN A 56 -5.25 -6.06 11.36
N MET A 57 -4.93 -6.78 12.45
CA MET A 57 -4.91 -8.23 12.52
C MET A 57 -6.08 -8.67 13.39
N LEU A 58 -6.99 -9.50 12.88
CA LEU A 58 -8.29 -9.79 13.50
C LEU A 58 -8.23 -10.39 14.93
N HIS A 59 -7.14 -11.07 15.27
CA HIS A 59 -6.97 -11.68 16.60
C HIS A 59 -6.26 -10.76 17.59
N LEU A 60 -5.80 -9.58 17.18
CA LEU A 60 -5.14 -8.58 18.01
C LEU A 60 -6.00 -7.31 18.17
N SER A 61 -5.60 -6.46 19.07
CA SER A 61 -6.29 -5.19 19.33
C SER A 61 -5.28 -4.07 19.48
N TRP A 62 -5.39 -3.03 18.67
CA TRP A 62 -4.61 -1.80 18.80
C TRP A 62 -4.61 -1.24 20.22
N LYS A 63 -5.74 -1.38 20.94
CA LYS A 63 -5.88 -0.84 22.28
C LYS A 63 -5.23 -1.69 23.36
N LEU A 64 -5.23 -3.02 23.19
CA LEU A 64 -4.71 -3.94 24.23
C LEU A 64 -3.22 -4.21 24.02
N ASP A 65 -2.78 -4.40 22.79
CA ASP A 65 -1.39 -4.68 22.44
C ASP A 65 -1.02 -4.04 21.11
N PRO A 66 -0.79 -2.71 21.09
CA PRO A 66 -0.43 -1.98 19.87
C PRO A 66 0.90 -2.43 19.27
N GLY A 67 1.83 -2.90 20.11
CA GLY A 67 3.15 -3.36 19.65
C GLY A 67 3.06 -4.67 18.87
N ALA A 68 2.37 -5.66 19.42
CA ALA A 68 2.16 -6.94 18.73
C ALA A 68 1.36 -6.73 17.43
N MET A 69 0.32 -5.88 17.45
CA MET A 69 -0.44 -5.55 16.26
C MET A 69 0.46 -4.97 15.15
N ALA A 70 1.31 -4.00 15.49
CA ALA A 70 2.19 -3.37 14.53
C ALA A 70 3.22 -4.35 13.95
N ILE A 71 3.86 -5.16 14.79
CA ILE A 71 4.85 -6.16 14.37
C ILE A 71 4.22 -7.17 13.43
N GLU A 72 3.13 -7.81 13.86
CA GLU A 72 2.53 -8.92 13.10
C GLU A 72 1.95 -8.44 11.76
N CYS A 73 1.37 -7.25 11.74
CA CYS A 73 0.85 -6.68 10.51
C CYS A 73 1.97 -6.33 9.52
N ARG A 74 3.08 -5.76 9.98
CA ARG A 74 4.27 -5.52 9.14
C ARG A 74 4.84 -6.82 8.60
N GLU A 75 5.07 -7.80 9.47
CA GLU A 75 5.59 -9.12 9.07
C GLU A 75 4.68 -9.79 8.05
N TYR A 76 3.37 -9.67 8.19
CA TYR A 76 2.40 -10.20 7.23
C TYR A 76 2.60 -9.63 5.82
N ILE A 77 2.85 -8.34 5.70
CA ILE A 77 3.07 -7.67 4.42
C ILE A 77 4.49 -8.00 3.90
N GLU A 78 5.50 -7.69 4.71
CA GLU A 78 6.91 -7.71 4.34
C GLU A 78 7.41 -9.13 3.95
N ASN A 79 6.83 -10.18 4.53
CA ASN A 79 7.12 -11.57 4.15
C ASN A 79 6.54 -11.97 2.78
N LYS A 80 5.65 -11.17 2.18
CA LYS A 80 4.95 -11.51 0.95
C LYS A 80 5.28 -10.59 -0.21
N ILE A 81 5.43 -9.29 0.06
CA ILE A 81 5.65 -8.28 -0.97
C ILE A 81 6.37 -7.06 -0.37
N ASN A 82 7.03 -6.27 -1.19
CA ASN A 82 7.45 -4.93 -0.77
C ASN A 82 6.23 -4.06 -0.48
N ALA A 83 6.30 -3.22 0.53
CA ALA A 83 5.19 -2.33 0.86
C ALA A 83 4.98 -1.22 -0.19
N SER A 84 6.05 -0.83 -0.88
CA SER A 84 6.04 0.14 -1.97
C SER A 84 7.12 -0.20 -3.00
N LYS A 85 6.98 0.31 -4.23
CA LYS A 85 8.06 0.25 -5.22
C LYS A 85 9.33 1.01 -4.77
N TRP A 86 9.18 1.90 -3.79
CA TRP A 86 10.25 2.72 -3.24
C TRP A 86 10.92 2.12 -2.00
N GLY A 87 10.28 1.16 -1.34
CA GLY A 87 10.80 0.55 -0.13
C GLY A 87 10.10 -0.75 0.25
N HIS A 88 10.85 -1.61 0.95
CA HIS A 88 10.36 -2.92 1.36
C HIS A 88 9.43 -2.84 2.57
N ASN A 89 9.78 -1.98 3.54
CA ASN A 89 9.12 -1.96 4.85
C ASN A 89 7.76 -1.27 4.76
N ALA A 90 6.76 -1.84 5.41
CA ALA A 90 5.47 -1.19 5.62
C ALA A 90 5.61 -0.12 6.71
N ILE A 91 5.24 1.12 6.39
CA ILE A 91 5.38 2.26 7.30
C ILE A 91 4.05 2.94 7.63
N SER A 92 3.00 2.63 6.88
CA SER A 92 1.67 3.24 7.00
C SER A 92 0.70 2.35 7.73
N SER A 93 -0.13 2.93 8.59
CA SER A 93 -1.22 2.21 9.25
C SER A 93 -2.42 3.09 9.53
N TYR A 94 -3.58 2.44 9.66
CA TYR A 94 -4.75 3.02 10.32
C TYR A 94 -4.69 2.72 11.82
N THR A 95 -5.01 3.71 12.63
CA THR A 95 -5.17 3.51 14.08
C THR A 95 -6.45 4.13 14.58
N PRO A 96 -7.16 3.46 15.52
CA PRO A 96 -8.38 4.01 16.09
C PRO A 96 -8.13 5.33 16.87
N SER A 97 -9.06 6.27 16.81
CA SER A 97 -8.99 7.56 17.50
C SER A 97 -8.98 7.47 19.03
N SER A 98 -9.18 6.28 19.59
CA SER A 98 -9.21 6.05 21.06
C SER A 98 -7.86 5.69 21.66
N LEU A 99 -6.79 5.70 20.90
CA LEU A 99 -5.46 5.39 21.39
C LEU A 99 -4.85 6.57 22.15
N THR A 100 -4.02 6.24 23.13
CA THR A 100 -3.24 7.22 23.89
C THR A 100 -1.92 7.51 23.16
N MET A 101 -1.28 8.64 23.47
CA MET A 101 0.05 8.99 22.94
C MET A 101 1.07 7.88 23.19
N THR A 102 1.09 7.25 24.36
CA THR A 102 1.99 6.13 24.66
C THR A 102 1.77 4.94 23.73
N GLN A 103 0.52 4.66 23.33
CA GLN A 103 0.24 3.59 22.37
C GLN A 103 0.74 3.96 20.97
N HIS A 104 0.57 5.22 20.55
CA HIS A 104 1.15 5.72 19.30
C HIS A 104 2.68 5.63 19.30
N GLU A 105 3.34 5.98 20.42
CA GLU A 105 4.78 5.80 20.57
C GLU A 105 5.23 4.36 20.41
N ILE A 106 4.46 3.41 20.95
CA ILE A 106 4.76 1.98 20.78
C ILE A 106 4.65 1.58 19.31
N ILE A 107 3.59 1.99 18.63
CA ILE A 107 3.35 1.71 17.22
C ILE A 107 4.50 2.27 16.36
N ALA A 108 4.86 3.54 16.56
CA ALA A 108 5.94 4.20 15.81
C ALA A 108 7.30 3.53 16.01
N ARG A 109 7.60 3.07 17.24
CA ARG A 109 8.84 2.31 17.51
C ARG A 109 8.91 0.96 16.78
N GLN A 110 7.77 0.44 16.33
CA GLN A 110 7.71 -0.76 15.49
C GLN A 110 7.76 -0.40 13.99
N GLY A 111 8.00 0.87 13.64
CA GLY A 111 8.20 1.33 12.28
C GLY A 111 6.94 1.71 11.52
N LEU A 112 5.74 1.66 12.13
CA LEU A 112 4.54 2.25 11.56
C LEU A 112 4.48 3.73 11.97
N VAL A 113 5.00 4.59 11.11
CA VAL A 113 5.28 6.00 11.40
C VAL A 113 4.37 6.96 10.64
N VAL A 114 3.46 6.44 9.81
CA VAL A 114 2.54 7.25 9.00
C VAL A 114 1.10 6.83 9.27
N HIS A 115 0.28 7.79 9.65
CA HIS A 115 -1.16 7.62 9.85
C HIS A 115 -1.87 8.75 9.11
N GLY A 116 -2.72 8.43 8.19
CA GLY A 116 -3.33 9.42 7.31
C GLY A 116 -4.81 9.64 7.54
N ASP A 117 -5.33 9.29 8.70
CA ASP A 117 -6.75 9.36 9.02
C ASP A 117 -6.99 9.92 10.43
N GLU A 118 -8.23 9.94 10.91
CA GLU A 118 -8.58 10.37 12.26
C GLU A 118 -8.07 9.35 13.29
N ASN A 119 -6.95 9.63 13.91
CA ASN A 119 -6.34 8.76 14.91
C ASN A 119 -6.40 9.33 16.36
N GLY A 120 -7.10 10.43 16.56
CA GLY A 120 -7.28 11.06 17.87
C GLY A 120 -6.15 11.97 18.31
N LEU A 121 -5.10 12.13 17.50
CA LEU A 121 -4.06 13.13 17.72
C LEU A 121 -4.49 14.47 17.12
N GLU A 122 -3.78 15.55 17.49
CA GLU A 122 -3.95 16.82 16.82
C GLU A 122 -3.59 16.71 15.36
N GLU A 123 -4.48 17.16 14.48
CA GLU A 123 -4.37 16.90 13.05
C GLU A 123 -3.89 18.13 12.30
N SER A 124 -3.02 17.89 11.32
CA SER A 124 -2.67 18.87 10.31
C SER A 124 -2.74 18.22 8.94
N ALA A 125 -3.72 18.62 8.15
CA ALA A 125 -3.84 18.18 6.76
C ALA A 125 -3.09 19.10 5.78
N TRP A 126 -2.40 20.10 6.31
CA TRP A 126 -1.61 21.05 5.54
C TRP A 126 -0.22 21.17 6.13
N HIS A 127 0.77 20.82 5.33
CA HIS A 127 2.17 21.04 5.62
C HIS A 127 2.78 21.82 4.48
N ASP A 128 3.35 23.00 4.77
CA ASP A 128 4.01 23.83 3.77
C ASP A 128 5.53 23.57 3.72
N SER A 129 6.21 24.17 2.76
CA SER A 129 7.66 23.98 2.56
C SER A 129 8.53 24.52 3.70
N GLN A 130 7.97 25.29 4.61
CA GLN A 130 8.66 25.82 5.78
C GLN A 130 8.40 24.99 7.04
N ASP A 131 7.42 24.08 6.96
CA ASP A 131 7.08 23.16 8.01
C ASP A 131 8.11 22.02 8.07
N VAL A 132 9.17 22.26 8.85
CA VAL A 132 10.28 21.30 9.01
C VAL A 132 9.95 20.35 10.14
N PRO A 133 9.72 19.01 9.94
CA PRO A 133 9.55 18.09 11.05
C PRO A 133 10.81 18.11 11.91
N LEU A 134 10.63 18.38 13.19
CA LEU A 134 11.69 18.30 14.18
C LEU A 134 11.93 16.86 14.61
N ASP A 135 10.87 16.04 14.52
CA ASP A 135 10.89 14.61 14.81
C ASP A 135 9.83 13.87 13.98
N ILE A 136 9.68 12.55 14.19
CA ILE A 136 8.72 11.73 13.48
C ILE A 136 7.25 12.07 13.77
N TRP A 137 6.98 12.84 14.86
CA TRP A 137 5.63 13.15 15.30
C TRP A 137 5.01 14.27 14.51
N ASP A 138 5.81 15.18 13.99
CA ASP A 138 5.33 16.34 13.25
C ASP A 138 4.51 15.95 12.00
N TRP A 139 4.81 14.78 11.44
CA TRP A 139 4.15 14.27 10.24
C TRP A 139 3.57 12.87 10.44
N TYR A 140 3.49 12.44 11.68
CA TYR A 140 2.93 11.14 12.04
C TYR A 140 1.45 11.05 11.67
N ASN A 141 0.71 12.13 11.77
CA ASN A 141 -0.69 12.23 11.40
C ASN A 141 -0.87 13.13 10.18
N LEU A 142 -1.19 12.55 9.04
CA LEU A 142 -1.46 13.31 7.81
C LEU A 142 -2.85 13.97 7.82
N GLY A 143 -3.69 13.65 8.79
CA GLY A 143 -5.04 14.17 8.91
C GLY A 143 -5.99 13.65 7.84
N ARG A 144 -7.18 14.25 7.80
CA ARG A 144 -8.22 13.94 6.81
C ARG A 144 -8.71 15.23 6.17
N ARG A 145 -8.36 15.45 4.91
CA ARG A 145 -8.81 16.60 4.14
C ARG A 145 -9.27 16.16 2.76
N GLY A 146 -10.36 16.75 2.26
CA GLY A 146 -10.97 16.34 0.98
C GLY A 146 -12.08 15.30 1.14
N GLY A 147 -12.17 14.62 2.26
CA GLY A 147 -13.25 13.71 2.61
C GLY A 147 -13.09 12.32 2.02
N SER A 148 -14.14 11.81 1.40
CA SER A 148 -14.20 10.45 0.87
C SER A 148 -14.18 10.43 -0.66
N LEU A 149 -13.60 9.37 -1.21
CA LEU A 149 -13.74 9.06 -2.63
C LEU A 149 -15.21 8.73 -2.99
N GLU A 150 -16.01 8.29 -2.02
CA GLU A 150 -17.43 7.96 -2.20
C GLU A 150 -18.30 9.22 -2.25
N GLN A 151 -19.01 9.46 -3.34
CA GLN A 151 -19.89 10.62 -3.52
C GLN A 151 -20.99 10.77 -2.47
N ILE A 152 -21.40 9.69 -1.81
CA ILE A 152 -22.42 9.76 -0.74
C ILE A 152 -21.90 10.52 0.48
N ILE A 153 -20.57 10.51 0.68
CA ILE A 153 -19.91 11.12 1.83
C ILE A 153 -19.11 12.35 1.41
N GLY A 154 -18.54 12.32 0.20
CA GLY A 154 -17.78 13.40 -0.42
C GLY A 154 -18.50 13.96 -1.66
N SER A 155 -17.97 15.04 -2.22
CA SER A 155 -18.40 15.55 -3.50
C SER A 155 -17.20 15.92 -4.37
N VAL A 156 -17.36 15.86 -5.68
CA VAL A 156 -16.32 16.29 -6.62
C VAL A 156 -15.89 17.74 -6.35
N ASP A 157 -16.85 18.62 -6.07
CA ASP A 157 -16.55 20.03 -5.79
C ASP A 157 -15.71 20.19 -4.51
N THR A 158 -15.94 19.39 -3.47
CA THR A 158 -15.15 19.43 -2.25
C THR A 158 -13.70 19.01 -2.53
N VAL A 159 -13.49 17.94 -3.27
CA VAL A 159 -12.16 17.46 -3.64
C VAL A 159 -11.47 18.47 -4.56
N LYS A 160 -12.19 18.98 -5.55
CA LYS A 160 -11.70 19.98 -6.49
C LYS A 160 -11.23 21.25 -5.77
N ASN A 161 -12.06 21.80 -4.90
CA ASN A 161 -11.70 22.98 -4.09
C ASN A 161 -10.47 22.72 -3.23
N ALA A 162 -10.37 21.54 -2.59
CA ALA A 162 -9.23 21.17 -1.78
C ALA A 162 -7.93 21.08 -2.59
N VAL A 163 -8.01 20.54 -3.82
CA VAL A 163 -6.86 20.49 -4.76
C VAL A 163 -6.47 21.88 -5.23
N GLU A 164 -7.45 22.73 -5.58
CA GLU A 164 -7.20 24.10 -6.02
C GLU A 164 -6.61 24.99 -4.91
N GLU A 165 -6.98 24.75 -3.64
CA GLU A 165 -6.35 25.41 -2.48
C GLU A 165 -4.90 24.95 -2.28
N GLY A 166 -4.53 23.80 -2.80
CA GLY A 166 -3.22 23.19 -2.68
C GLY A 166 -3.01 22.40 -1.39
N GLY A 167 -1.78 21.93 -1.16
CA GLY A 167 -1.39 21.13 -0.01
C GLY A 167 -1.78 19.67 -0.09
N LEU A 168 -1.74 18.97 1.03
CA LEU A 168 -2.14 17.56 1.10
C LEU A 168 -3.66 17.42 1.14
N VAL A 169 -4.19 16.68 0.17
CA VAL A 169 -5.58 16.23 0.11
C VAL A 169 -5.59 14.74 0.38
N ASN A 170 -6.08 14.35 1.55
CA ASN A 170 -6.08 12.96 1.97
C ASN A 170 -7.51 12.41 1.97
N LEU A 171 -7.79 11.54 1.00
CA LEU A 171 -9.08 10.91 0.82
C LEU A 171 -9.07 9.52 1.43
N TYR A 172 -10.22 9.11 1.95
CA TYR A 172 -10.44 7.72 2.33
C TYR A 172 -11.47 7.05 1.43
N TRP A 173 -11.40 5.74 1.36
CA TRP A 173 -12.36 4.91 0.66
C TRP A 173 -12.62 3.64 1.47
N ILE A 174 -13.89 3.33 1.71
CA ILE A 174 -14.30 2.12 2.39
C ILE A 174 -15.04 1.27 1.37
N GLY A 175 -14.34 0.28 0.83
CA GLY A 175 -14.99 -0.70 -0.02
C GLY A 175 -15.95 -1.55 0.82
N ARG A 176 -17.19 -1.72 0.33
CA ARG A 176 -18.13 -2.67 0.91
C ARG A 176 -18.26 -3.85 0.00
N VAL A 177 -18.30 -5.05 0.58
CA VAL A 177 -18.38 -6.31 -0.17
C VAL A 177 -19.56 -6.31 -1.15
N ASP A 178 -20.68 -5.69 -0.78
CA ASP A 178 -21.89 -5.61 -1.60
C ASP A 178 -21.86 -4.42 -2.59
N ASP A 179 -20.96 -3.45 -2.40
CA ASP A 179 -20.88 -2.20 -3.14
C ASP A 179 -19.47 -1.89 -3.67
N ALA A 180 -18.62 -2.89 -3.83
CA ALA A 180 -17.30 -2.76 -4.42
C ALA A 180 -17.36 -2.29 -5.89
N SER A 181 -18.25 -1.35 -6.18
CA SER A 181 -18.38 -0.74 -7.47
C SER A 181 -18.03 0.73 -7.36
N ILE A 182 -17.07 1.13 -8.14
CA ILE A 182 -16.69 2.53 -8.40
C ILE A 182 -17.87 3.41 -8.90
N ARG A 183 -19.05 2.84 -9.00
CA ARG A 183 -20.23 3.56 -9.51
C ARG A 183 -20.49 4.90 -8.81
N TYR A 184 -20.24 4.95 -7.49
CA TYR A 184 -20.41 6.16 -6.69
C TYR A 184 -19.15 7.02 -6.58
N ASP A 185 -18.02 6.50 -7.02
CA ASP A 185 -16.71 7.14 -6.91
C ASP A 185 -16.23 7.67 -8.27
N ARG A 186 -16.94 7.33 -9.33
CA ARG A 186 -16.54 7.57 -10.72
C ARG A 186 -16.23 9.04 -11.01
N ASP A 187 -17.06 9.96 -10.53
CA ASP A 187 -16.90 11.37 -10.87
C ASP A 187 -15.64 11.96 -10.20
N ILE A 188 -15.37 11.57 -8.96
CA ILE A 188 -14.14 11.97 -8.25
C ILE A 188 -12.92 11.29 -8.90
N ALA A 189 -13.03 10.00 -9.23
CA ALA A 189 -11.96 9.27 -9.90
C ALA A 189 -11.63 9.84 -11.28
N ASN A 190 -12.66 10.19 -12.08
CA ASN A 190 -12.46 10.87 -13.37
C ASN A 190 -11.73 12.21 -13.18
N TYR A 191 -12.21 13.04 -12.25
CA TYR A 191 -11.56 14.31 -11.97
C TYR A 191 -10.09 14.14 -11.60
N LEU A 192 -9.76 13.24 -10.68
CA LEU A 192 -8.38 13.00 -10.26
C LEU A 192 -7.51 12.47 -11.40
N ASN A 193 -8.04 11.51 -12.16
CA ASN A 193 -7.28 10.91 -13.27
C ASN A 193 -7.05 11.87 -14.43
N ASP A 194 -8.08 12.61 -14.83
CA ASP A 194 -8.09 13.35 -16.07
C ASP A 194 -7.76 14.85 -15.86
N ASP A 195 -8.39 15.50 -14.89
CA ASP A 195 -8.41 16.97 -14.78
C ASP A 195 -7.50 17.52 -13.67
N ALA A 196 -7.31 16.81 -12.56
CA ALA A 196 -6.57 17.34 -11.41
C ALA A 196 -5.10 17.61 -11.74
N GLU A 197 -4.63 18.82 -11.49
CA GLU A 197 -3.23 19.21 -11.55
C GLU A 197 -2.57 18.98 -10.19
N ALA A 198 -2.38 17.72 -9.81
CA ALA A 198 -1.88 17.32 -8.53
C ALA A 198 -0.96 16.10 -8.62
N TRP A 199 -0.07 15.99 -7.67
CA TRP A 199 0.71 14.78 -7.44
C TRP A 199 -0.18 13.71 -6.81
N LEU A 200 -0.48 12.62 -7.56
CA LEU A 200 -1.24 11.47 -7.08
C LEU A 200 -0.29 10.45 -6.49
N THR A 201 -0.35 10.26 -5.18
CA THR A 201 0.66 9.55 -4.40
C THR A 201 0.03 8.69 -3.30
N THR A 202 0.85 8.08 -2.46
CA THR A 202 0.44 7.26 -1.32
C THR A 202 0.87 7.89 0.01
N TRP A 203 0.41 7.37 1.13
CA TRP A 203 0.75 7.90 2.44
C TRP A 203 2.25 7.83 2.71
N GLY A 204 2.84 6.65 2.56
CA GLY A 204 4.25 6.45 2.84
C GLY A 204 5.17 7.19 1.85
N GLU A 205 4.76 7.29 0.58
CA GLU A 205 5.52 8.02 -0.42
C GLU A 205 5.52 9.54 -0.13
N SER A 206 4.34 10.13 0.16
CA SER A 206 4.25 11.55 0.51
C SER A 206 4.99 11.88 1.80
N TRP A 207 4.83 11.03 2.83
CA TRP A 207 5.55 11.18 4.09
C TRP A 207 7.07 11.08 3.89
N SER A 208 7.54 10.10 3.11
CA SER A 208 8.96 9.95 2.80
C SER A 208 9.50 11.16 2.07
N TYR A 209 8.77 11.67 1.06
CA TYR A 209 9.15 12.86 0.33
C TYR A 209 9.36 14.07 1.26
N TRP A 210 8.40 14.35 2.12
CA TRP A 210 8.47 15.52 3.01
C TRP A 210 9.47 15.35 4.13
N THR A 211 9.58 14.15 4.71
CA THR A 211 10.46 13.91 5.84
C THR A 211 11.91 13.93 5.44
N VAL A 212 12.28 13.35 4.30
CA VAL A 212 13.67 13.32 3.83
C VAL A 212 14.06 14.48 2.94
N ASN A 213 13.11 15.13 2.30
CA ASN A 213 13.37 16.27 1.41
C ASN A 213 14.34 17.31 2.01
N ARG A 214 14.30 17.51 3.30
CA ARG A 214 15.10 18.52 4.02
C ARG A 214 16.44 18.04 4.48
N CYS A 215 16.62 16.75 4.60
CA CYS A 215 17.88 16.16 4.98
C CYS A 215 18.82 15.98 3.80
N TYR A 216 18.32 16.12 2.56
CA TYR A 216 19.17 15.94 1.39
C TYR A 216 19.99 17.18 1.14
N GLU A 217 21.26 16.96 0.84
CA GLU A 217 22.21 17.92 0.32
C GLU A 217 22.50 17.63 -1.15
N PHE A 218 23.28 18.44 -1.78
CA PHE A 218 23.69 18.21 -3.16
C PHE A 218 25.18 18.55 -3.34
N VAL A 219 25.73 17.96 -4.39
CA VAL A 219 27.03 18.35 -4.94
C VAL A 219 26.81 18.64 -6.41
N ASP A 220 27.36 19.74 -6.88
CA ASP A 220 27.28 20.16 -8.26
C ASP A 220 28.66 20.60 -8.78
N ASP A 221 28.85 20.46 -10.07
CA ASP A 221 30.07 20.88 -10.78
C ASP A 221 29.72 21.23 -12.23
N LEU A 222 30.10 22.43 -12.68
CA LEU A 222 29.87 22.92 -14.03
C LEU A 222 31.14 22.80 -14.87
N VAL A 223 31.07 22.00 -15.92
CA VAL A 223 32.21 21.70 -16.78
C VAL A 223 31.91 22.11 -18.23
N GLN A 224 32.86 22.81 -18.85
CA GLN A 224 32.83 23.10 -20.28
C GLN A 224 33.65 22.07 -21.02
N GLN A 225 33.04 21.35 -21.95
CA GLN A 225 33.68 20.33 -22.74
C GLN A 225 33.23 20.42 -24.20
N ASP A 226 34.18 20.58 -25.13
CA ASP A 226 33.96 20.51 -26.60
C ASP A 226 32.82 21.40 -27.14
N ASN A 227 32.65 22.63 -26.63
CA ASN A 227 31.57 23.57 -26.94
C ASN A 227 30.20 23.19 -26.31
N GLU A 228 30.17 22.35 -25.32
CA GLU A 228 28.98 21.98 -24.56
C GLU A 228 29.21 22.32 -23.09
N THR A 229 28.18 22.81 -22.43
CA THR A 229 28.21 22.99 -20.96
C THR A 229 27.45 21.87 -20.31
N ILE A 230 28.09 21.16 -19.40
CA ILE A 230 27.51 20.07 -18.64
C ILE A 230 27.51 20.44 -17.15
N LEU A 231 26.34 20.48 -16.55
CA LEU A 231 26.18 20.58 -15.12
C LEU A 231 26.03 19.18 -14.51
N TYR A 232 27.04 18.75 -13.77
CA TYR A 232 26.95 17.54 -12.94
C TYR A 232 26.20 17.87 -11.67
N PHE A 233 25.25 17.01 -11.33
CA PHE A 233 24.46 17.16 -10.11
C PHE A 233 24.29 15.81 -9.42
N GLU A 234 24.42 15.76 -8.10
CA GLU A 234 24.20 14.57 -7.30
C GLU A 234 23.42 14.93 -6.03
N SER A 235 22.30 14.25 -5.81
CA SER A 235 21.51 14.36 -4.59
C SER A 235 22.06 13.39 -3.54
N LEU A 236 22.39 13.89 -2.36
CA LEU A 236 23.02 13.15 -1.28
C LEU A 236 22.18 13.20 0.00
N GLN A 237 22.02 12.06 0.63
CA GLN A 237 21.39 11.97 1.94
C GLN A 237 22.43 12.23 3.04
N THR A 238 22.13 13.16 3.93
CA THR A 238 23.01 13.40 5.08
C THR A 238 22.86 12.34 6.17
N GLU A 239 23.86 12.19 7.03
CA GLU A 239 23.79 11.27 8.17
C GLU A 239 22.63 11.63 9.12
N SER A 240 22.26 12.90 9.20
CA SER A 240 21.14 13.36 10.03
C SER A 240 19.79 12.79 9.58
N CYS A 241 19.58 12.53 8.30
CA CYS A 241 18.37 11.94 7.77
C CYS A 241 18.08 10.55 8.37
N ASN A 242 19.11 9.72 8.48
CA ASN A 242 18.96 8.37 9.03
C ASN A 242 18.52 8.37 10.50
N SER A 243 18.83 9.43 11.23
CA SER A 243 18.43 9.56 12.64
C SER A 243 17.02 10.13 12.80
N VAL A 244 16.58 10.98 11.86
CA VAL A 244 15.25 11.62 11.89
C VAL A 244 14.17 10.69 11.36
N ALA A 245 14.45 9.97 10.26
CA ALA A 245 13.48 9.15 9.58
C ALA A 245 14.09 7.85 8.99
N PRO A 246 14.50 6.90 9.87
CA PRO A 246 15.14 5.67 9.40
C PRO A 246 14.22 4.79 8.54
N GLU A 247 12.90 4.97 8.66
CA GLU A 247 11.89 4.19 7.94
C GLU A 247 11.54 4.81 6.57
N ALA A 248 12.00 6.02 6.27
CA ALA A 248 11.66 6.70 5.02
C ALA A 248 12.21 5.97 3.80
N TRP A 249 11.38 5.91 2.76
CA TRP A 249 11.76 5.32 1.48
C TRP A 249 12.60 6.28 0.65
N ASN A 250 13.44 5.74 -0.23
CA ASN A 250 14.14 6.55 -1.21
C ASN A 250 13.20 6.89 -2.39
N VAL A 251 12.59 8.05 -2.32
CA VAL A 251 11.66 8.56 -3.34
C VAL A 251 12.32 9.68 -4.15
N PRO A 252 11.94 9.90 -5.43
CA PRO A 252 12.51 10.97 -6.23
C PRO A 252 12.16 12.33 -5.65
N ILE A 253 13.17 13.12 -5.29
CA ILE A 253 13.02 14.50 -4.82
C ILE A 253 13.18 15.46 -6.00
N THR A 254 12.29 16.44 -6.12
CA THR A 254 12.33 17.43 -7.17
C THR A 254 13.16 18.66 -6.75
N TRP A 255 14.29 18.83 -7.41
CA TRP A 255 15.18 19.97 -7.26
C TRP A 255 14.81 21.08 -8.25
N LYS A 256 14.96 22.33 -7.82
CA LYS A 256 14.79 23.53 -8.65
C LYS A 256 16.15 24.11 -8.93
N ILE A 257 16.53 24.15 -10.19
CA ILE A 257 17.84 24.57 -10.65
C ILE A 257 17.66 25.74 -11.61
N ASP A 258 18.31 26.86 -11.32
CA ASP A 258 18.42 27.96 -12.25
C ASP A 258 19.62 27.70 -13.17
N THR A 259 19.36 27.64 -14.46
CA THR A 259 20.35 27.42 -15.52
C THR A 259 20.74 28.72 -16.22
N ASP A 260 20.55 29.88 -15.55
CA ASP A 260 20.79 31.21 -16.10
C ASP A 260 19.94 31.51 -17.37
N GLY A 261 18.72 30.93 -17.39
CA GLY A 261 17.79 31.05 -18.52
C GLY A 261 18.13 30.22 -19.74
N ILE A 262 19.09 29.28 -19.62
CA ILE A 262 19.52 28.41 -20.71
C ILE A 262 18.70 27.12 -20.72
N ASP A 263 18.24 26.74 -21.90
CA ASP A 263 17.47 25.52 -22.09
C ASP A 263 18.30 24.26 -21.90
N VAL A 264 17.73 23.28 -21.21
CA VAL A 264 18.30 21.93 -21.06
C VAL A 264 17.93 21.08 -22.29
N THR A 265 18.92 20.43 -22.87
CA THR A 265 18.73 19.59 -24.06
C THR A 265 18.51 18.13 -23.70
N GLU A 266 19.22 17.64 -22.69
CA GLU A 266 19.18 16.25 -22.24
C GLU A 266 19.65 16.15 -20.80
N ILE A 267 19.13 15.15 -20.05
CA ILE A 267 19.66 14.78 -18.75
C ILE A 267 19.91 13.27 -18.74
N ARG A 268 21.07 12.85 -18.24
CA ARG A 268 21.47 11.45 -18.15
C ARG A 268 21.85 11.07 -16.74
N ILE A 269 21.39 9.91 -16.27
CA ILE A 269 21.90 9.30 -15.04
C ILE A 269 23.22 8.61 -15.34
N ILE A 270 24.24 8.89 -14.52
CA ILE A 270 25.51 8.19 -14.56
C ILE A 270 25.44 6.98 -13.66
N ASN A 271 25.35 5.80 -14.23
CA ASN A 271 25.37 4.57 -13.45
C ASN A 271 26.80 4.17 -13.05
N SER A 272 26.90 3.36 -12.00
CA SER A 272 28.18 2.83 -11.50
C SER A 272 28.96 2.00 -12.52
N ASP A 273 28.28 1.42 -13.53
CA ASP A 273 28.85 0.68 -14.65
C ASP A 273 29.20 1.56 -15.86
N LEU A 274 29.13 2.89 -15.71
CA LEU A 274 29.33 3.90 -16.74
C LEU A 274 28.35 3.82 -17.91
N THR A 275 27.22 3.17 -17.73
CA THR A 275 26.10 3.27 -18.67
C THR A 275 25.28 4.51 -18.35
N ASN A 276 24.95 5.30 -19.36
CA ASN A 276 24.15 6.50 -19.20
C ASN A 276 22.71 6.22 -19.65
N ASN A 277 21.74 6.43 -18.76
CA ASN A 277 20.33 6.36 -19.10
C ASN A 277 19.76 7.77 -19.17
N THR A 278 19.16 8.12 -20.30
CA THR A 278 18.50 9.41 -20.48
C THR A 278 17.23 9.46 -19.62
N LEU A 279 17.11 10.52 -18.82
CA LEU A 279 15.92 10.78 -18.05
C LEU A 279 14.79 11.32 -18.95
N PRO A 280 13.56 10.83 -18.77
CA PRO A 280 12.40 11.30 -19.54
C PRO A 280 11.98 12.71 -19.11
N ASN A 281 11.35 13.43 -20.05
CA ASN A 281 10.59 14.62 -19.71
C ASN A 281 9.29 14.21 -19.00
N ILE A 282 9.05 14.78 -17.81
CA ILE A 282 7.91 14.47 -16.95
C ILE A 282 6.96 15.65 -16.78
N ALA A 283 6.95 16.61 -17.70
CA ALA A 283 6.00 17.72 -17.68
C ALA A 283 4.57 17.18 -17.59
N GLY A 284 3.80 17.66 -16.62
CA GLY A 284 2.40 17.23 -16.40
C GLY A 284 2.22 15.80 -15.88
N ALA A 285 3.30 15.08 -15.55
CA ALA A 285 3.18 13.77 -14.90
C ALA A 285 2.58 13.92 -13.50
N LYS A 286 1.66 13.00 -13.15
CA LYS A 286 0.94 13.00 -11.85
C LYS A 286 1.51 12.01 -10.84
N ASN A 287 2.37 11.08 -11.25
CA ASN A 287 2.91 10.04 -10.37
C ASN A 287 4.44 10.09 -10.35
N SER A 288 5.00 9.87 -9.18
CA SER A 288 6.44 9.95 -8.96
C SER A 288 7.25 9.03 -9.86
N ALA A 289 8.22 9.64 -10.49
CA ALA A 289 9.23 9.02 -11.32
C ALA A 289 10.48 9.90 -11.32
N GLU A 290 11.61 9.33 -11.72
CA GLU A 290 12.77 10.13 -12.09
C GLU A 290 12.55 10.74 -13.46
N GLY A 291 12.95 11.99 -13.60
CA GLY A 291 12.80 12.74 -14.84
C GLY A 291 12.98 14.24 -14.61
N TRP A 292 12.66 15.01 -15.63
CA TRP A 292 12.83 16.45 -15.56
C TRP A 292 11.81 17.17 -16.44
N PHE A 293 11.62 18.46 -16.17
CA PHE A 293 10.99 19.38 -17.11
C PHE A 293 11.53 20.80 -16.90
N GLN A 294 11.48 21.58 -17.95
CA GLN A 294 11.82 23.00 -17.96
C GLN A 294 10.91 23.69 -18.98
N GLU A 295 10.31 24.80 -18.62
CA GLU A 295 9.75 25.74 -19.59
C GLU A 295 10.88 26.65 -20.07
N SER A 296 10.87 26.99 -21.37
CA SER A 296 11.99 27.73 -21.98
C SER A 296 12.31 29.03 -21.23
N GLY A 297 13.56 29.16 -20.80
CA GLY A 297 14.05 30.28 -20.02
C GLY A 297 13.63 30.30 -18.56
N GLU A 298 13.01 29.21 -18.06
CA GLU A 298 12.58 29.08 -16.66
C GLU A 298 13.43 28.06 -15.89
N LEU A 299 13.10 27.85 -14.63
CA LEU A 299 13.80 26.89 -13.77
C LEU A 299 13.67 25.47 -14.29
N LEU A 300 14.76 24.75 -14.26
CA LEU A 300 14.76 23.31 -14.42
C LEU A 300 14.21 22.66 -13.14
N HIS A 301 13.24 21.78 -13.31
CA HIS A 301 12.71 20.90 -12.27
C HIS A 301 13.23 19.48 -12.52
N LEU A 302 14.14 19.02 -11.65
CA LEU A 302 14.81 17.72 -11.75
C LEU A 302 14.39 16.80 -10.62
N SER A 303 13.70 15.71 -10.93
CA SER A 303 13.30 14.69 -9.96
C SER A 303 14.24 13.49 -10.03
N VAL A 304 14.99 13.23 -8.96
CA VAL A 304 15.97 12.15 -8.89
C VAL A 304 15.98 11.49 -7.52
N LEU A 305 16.35 10.21 -7.50
CA LEU A 305 16.58 9.45 -6.28
C LEU A 305 17.87 9.91 -5.59
N ASN A 306 17.89 9.77 -4.27
CA ASN A 306 19.11 9.96 -3.50
C ASN A 306 20.20 8.97 -3.95
N GLY A 307 21.43 9.49 -4.11
CA GLY A 307 22.59 8.74 -4.57
C GLY A 307 22.71 8.64 -6.10
N HIS A 308 21.74 9.18 -6.84
CA HIS A 308 21.89 9.27 -8.30
C HIS A 308 22.65 10.54 -8.69
N ARG A 309 23.67 10.35 -9.51
CA ARG A 309 24.41 11.42 -10.16
C ARG A 309 23.93 11.58 -11.61
N VAL A 310 23.71 12.82 -12.01
CA VAL A 310 23.23 13.15 -13.36
C VAL A 310 24.14 14.12 -14.09
N GLU A 311 24.13 14.05 -15.41
CA GLU A 311 24.68 15.02 -16.34
C GLU A 311 23.52 15.81 -16.94
N ILE A 312 23.53 17.12 -16.78
CA ILE A 312 22.55 18.05 -17.34
C ILE A 312 23.24 18.79 -18.48
N HIS A 313 22.83 18.53 -19.71
CA HIS A 313 23.39 19.11 -20.91
C HIS A 313 22.65 20.40 -21.27
N LEU A 314 23.36 21.50 -21.31
CA LEU A 314 22.82 22.83 -21.60
C LEU A 314 23.00 23.18 -23.10
N SER A 315 22.03 23.91 -23.65
CA SER A 315 21.99 24.28 -25.06
C SER A 315 23.06 25.31 -25.47
N GLU A 316 23.56 26.08 -24.50
CA GLU A 316 24.50 27.17 -24.70
C GLU A 316 25.58 27.15 -23.60
N GLU A 317 26.68 27.85 -23.84
CA GLU A 317 27.74 28.02 -22.88
C GLU A 317 27.30 28.97 -21.75
N THR A 318 27.47 28.57 -20.49
CA THR A 318 27.30 29.42 -19.33
C THR A 318 28.38 29.16 -18.28
N THR A 319 28.62 30.13 -17.42
CA THR A 319 29.46 29.99 -16.23
C THR A 319 28.65 30.11 -14.95
N ASN A 320 27.33 30.30 -15.07
CA ASN A 320 26.43 30.55 -13.93
C ASN A 320 25.36 29.46 -13.85
N HIS A 321 25.05 29.05 -12.68
CA HIS A 321 23.88 28.27 -12.30
C HIS A 321 23.64 28.46 -10.79
N ASP A 322 22.46 28.15 -10.33
CA ASP A 322 22.16 28.15 -8.91
C ASP A 322 21.17 27.04 -8.55
N ILE A 323 21.41 26.34 -7.46
CA ILE A 323 20.49 25.34 -6.92
C ILE A 323 19.56 26.06 -5.92
N ILE A 324 18.39 26.46 -6.41
CA ILE A 324 17.41 27.25 -5.63
C ILE A 324 16.89 26.46 -4.43
N GLY A 325 16.81 25.14 -4.54
CA GLY A 325 16.32 24.25 -3.50
C GLY A 325 15.43 23.15 -4.03
N ARG A 326 14.46 22.74 -3.23
CA ARG A 326 13.55 21.63 -3.55
C ARG A 326 12.12 22.13 -3.68
N SER A 327 11.29 21.45 -4.47
CA SER A 327 9.87 21.76 -4.54
C SER A 327 9.13 21.20 -3.32
N GLN A 328 8.03 21.83 -2.96
CA GLN A 328 7.18 21.41 -1.84
C GLN A 328 6.57 20.04 -2.08
N PHE A 329 6.10 19.80 -3.27
CA PHE A 329 5.57 18.52 -3.73
C PHE A 329 6.34 18.06 -4.97
N TRP A 330 6.31 16.76 -5.22
CA TRP A 330 6.96 16.18 -6.37
C TRP A 330 6.52 16.88 -7.68
N ASN A 331 7.46 17.04 -8.60
CA ASN A 331 7.26 17.64 -9.92
C ASN A 331 6.68 19.08 -9.87
N ASN A 332 6.98 19.82 -8.82
CA ASN A 332 6.53 21.19 -8.59
C ASN A 332 5.00 21.37 -8.53
N HIS A 333 4.25 20.30 -8.26
CA HIS A 333 2.82 20.43 -8.00
C HIS A 333 2.54 21.31 -6.78
N THR A 334 1.36 21.93 -6.75
CA THR A 334 0.87 22.71 -5.60
C THR A 334 0.05 21.89 -4.63
N ALA A 335 -0.42 20.72 -5.07
CA ALA A 335 -1.19 19.79 -4.27
C ALA A 335 -0.67 18.36 -4.40
N ALA A 336 -0.81 17.59 -3.34
CA ALA A 336 -0.65 16.13 -3.34
C ALA A 336 -1.97 15.48 -2.92
N VAL A 337 -2.37 14.42 -3.60
CA VAL A 337 -3.59 13.67 -3.30
C VAL A 337 -3.24 12.24 -2.97
N THR A 338 -3.71 11.77 -1.82
CA THR A 338 -3.59 10.39 -1.36
C THR A 338 -4.96 9.77 -1.18
N ILE A 339 -5.09 8.47 -1.40
CA ILE A 339 -6.32 7.73 -1.18
C ILE A 339 -6.02 6.49 -0.34
N ALA A 340 -6.60 6.42 0.85
CA ALA A 340 -6.48 5.24 1.70
C ALA A 340 -7.69 4.33 1.55
N SER A 341 -7.46 3.08 1.16
CA SER A 341 -8.50 2.05 1.12
C SER A 341 -8.49 1.24 2.40
N HIS A 342 -9.54 1.38 3.20
CA HIS A 342 -9.69 0.72 4.48
C HIS A 342 -10.26 -0.70 4.33
N HIS A 343 -9.95 -1.59 5.29
CA HIS A 343 -10.44 -2.96 5.36
C HIS A 343 -10.12 -3.79 4.10
N THR A 344 -8.95 -3.59 3.49
CA THR A 344 -8.59 -4.33 2.29
C THR A 344 -8.25 -5.77 2.63
N SER A 345 -9.15 -6.68 2.31
CA SER A 345 -8.98 -8.13 2.51
C SER A 345 -8.95 -8.93 1.22
N ASP A 346 -9.29 -8.32 0.09
CA ASP A 346 -9.30 -8.93 -1.24
C ASP A 346 -8.99 -7.87 -2.29
N LEU A 347 -7.72 -7.77 -2.68
CA LEU A 347 -7.27 -6.78 -3.64
C LEU A 347 -7.95 -6.93 -5.01
N PHE A 348 -8.23 -8.17 -5.44
CA PHE A 348 -8.88 -8.41 -6.72
C PHE A 348 -10.28 -7.80 -6.76
N LEU A 349 -11.04 -7.97 -5.68
CA LEU A 349 -12.38 -7.39 -5.55
C LEU A 349 -12.30 -5.86 -5.53
N TRP A 350 -11.41 -5.30 -4.70
CA TRP A 350 -11.32 -3.86 -4.46
C TRP A 350 -10.69 -3.10 -5.61
N SER A 351 -9.63 -3.60 -6.22
CA SER A 351 -8.89 -2.89 -7.28
C SER A 351 -9.56 -2.99 -8.65
N LYS A 352 -10.44 -3.95 -8.86
CA LYS A 352 -11.08 -4.20 -10.17
C LYS A 352 -11.83 -2.97 -10.72
N GLY A 353 -12.46 -2.21 -9.84
CA GLY A 353 -13.19 -1.00 -10.22
C GLY A 353 -12.31 0.14 -10.71
N PHE A 354 -11.00 0.09 -10.39
CA PHE A 354 -10.03 1.15 -10.68
C PHE A 354 -9.02 0.77 -11.76
N THR A 355 -9.26 -0.28 -12.54
CA THR A 355 -8.34 -0.75 -13.58
C THR A 355 -8.08 0.31 -14.65
N ASP A 356 -9.11 1.11 -14.99
CA ASP A 356 -9.04 2.13 -16.04
C ASP A 356 -8.44 3.47 -15.53
N TYR A 357 -8.09 3.58 -14.24
CA TYR A 357 -7.59 4.78 -13.60
C TYR A 357 -6.12 4.64 -13.21
N SER A 358 -5.26 4.58 -14.23
CA SER A 358 -3.83 4.28 -14.04
C SER A 358 -3.06 5.34 -13.25
N SER A 359 -3.52 6.60 -13.24
CA SER A 359 -2.87 7.67 -12.48
C SER A 359 -3.22 7.62 -10.99
N ILE A 360 -4.37 7.05 -10.61
CA ILE A 360 -4.80 7.00 -9.21
C ILE A 360 -3.98 5.96 -8.46
N LYS A 361 -3.46 6.34 -7.28
CA LYS A 361 -2.69 5.49 -6.37
C LYS A 361 -3.45 5.29 -5.07
N PHE A 362 -3.29 4.10 -4.50
CA PHE A 362 -3.92 3.73 -3.24
C PHE A 362 -2.88 3.33 -2.20
N THR A 363 -3.11 3.74 -0.97
CA THR A 363 -2.59 3.08 0.22
C THR A 363 -3.61 2.02 0.63
N TRP A 364 -3.34 0.75 0.33
CA TRP A 364 -4.20 -0.38 0.68
C TRP A 364 -3.97 -0.78 2.13
N LEU A 365 -4.90 -0.41 3.01
CA LEU A 365 -4.83 -0.73 4.43
C LEU A 365 -5.42 -2.12 4.68
N LEU A 366 -4.54 -3.08 4.95
CA LEU A 366 -4.84 -4.50 4.94
C LEU A 366 -5.49 -4.97 6.24
N GLU A 367 -6.51 -5.79 6.07
CA GLU A 367 -7.16 -6.58 7.10
C GLU A 367 -7.22 -8.05 6.66
N PRO A 368 -6.18 -8.85 6.96
CA PRO A 368 -6.14 -10.24 6.55
C PRO A 368 -7.32 -11.02 7.10
N ARG A 369 -7.94 -11.86 6.25
CA ARG A 369 -8.97 -12.80 6.70
C ARG A 369 -8.29 -14.01 7.31
N LEU A 370 -8.83 -14.48 8.44
CA LEU A 370 -8.52 -15.81 8.93
C LEU A 370 -8.97 -16.82 7.87
N SER A 371 -8.10 -17.75 7.50
CA SER A 371 -8.53 -18.90 6.78
C SER A 371 -9.49 -19.66 7.69
N ASP A 372 -10.75 -19.67 7.35
CA ASP A 372 -11.63 -20.72 7.82
C ASP A 372 -11.02 -22.01 7.26
N GLY A 373 -10.16 -22.64 8.08
CA GLY A 373 -9.43 -23.83 7.69
C GLY A 373 -10.42 -24.87 7.18
N TYR A 374 -10.68 -24.83 5.88
CA TYR A 374 -11.47 -25.83 5.20
C TYR A 374 -10.67 -27.12 5.29
N SER A 375 -10.83 -27.82 6.41
CA SER A 375 -10.26 -29.13 6.58
C SER A 375 -10.76 -29.96 5.41
N VAL A 376 -9.86 -30.26 4.47
CA VAL A 376 -10.14 -31.19 3.34
C VAL A 376 -10.71 -32.50 3.87
N TRP A 377 -10.45 -32.81 5.14
CA TRP A 377 -10.99 -33.96 5.84
C TRP A 377 -12.48 -33.87 6.15
N LEU A 378 -13.06 -32.66 6.23
CA LEU A 378 -14.48 -32.49 6.54
C LEU A 378 -15.39 -33.03 5.41
N PRO A 379 -15.20 -32.70 4.14
CA PRO A 379 -15.96 -33.34 3.06
C PRO A 379 -15.67 -34.84 2.93
N ILE A 380 -14.42 -35.27 3.16
CA ILE A 380 -14.07 -36.69 3.15
C ILE A 380 -14.80 -37.42 4.29
N ALA A 381 -14.81 -36.87 5.50
CA ALA A 381 -15.54 -37.46 6.64
C ALA A 381 -17.05 -37.54 6.34
N VAL A 382 -17.64 -36.50 5.77
CA VAL A 382 -19.06 -36.48 5.38
C VAL A 382 -19.34 -37.58 4.33
N ILE A 383 -18.49 -37.74 3.32
CA ILE A 383 -18.64 -38.83 2.30
C ILE A 383 -18.56 -40.22 2.95
N ILE A 384 -17.60 -40.44 3.83
CA ILE A 384 -17.41 -41.71 4.53
C ILE A 384 -18.62 -42.03 5.40
N VAL A 385 -19.10 -41.05 6.22
CA VAL A 385 -20.26 -41.26 7.10
C VAL A 385 -21.52 -41.52 6.26
N THR A 386 -21.75 -40.73 5.22
CA THR A 386 -22.93 -40.91 4.36
C THR A 386 -22.90 -42.26 3.64
N SER A 387 -21.76 -42.65 3.08
CA SER A 387 -21.60 -43.96 2.41
C SER A 387 -21.78 -45.11 3.39
N SER A 388 -21.21 -45.00 4.58
CA SER A 388 -21.36 -46.04 5.63
C SER A 388 -22.82 -46.17 6.10
N THR A 389 -23.53 -45.07 6.21
CA THR A 389 -24.95 -45.04 6.59
C THR A 389 -25.81 -45.69 5.51
N ILE A 390 -25.57 -45.36 4.24
CA ILE A 390 -26.28 -45.99 3.10
C ILE A 390 -26.03 -47.49 3.04
N LEU A 391 -24.77 -47.92 3.15
CA LEU A 391 -24.41 -49.34 3.13
C LEU A 391 -25.01 -50.09 4.32
N GLY A 392 -25.01 -49.48 5.51
CA GLY A 392 -25.64 -50.01 6.70
C GLY A 392 -27.15 -50.16 6.53
N MET A 393 -27.81 -49.19 5.92
CA MET A 393 -29.23 -49.20 5.65
C MET A 393 -29.58 -50.31 4.62
N LEU A 394 -28.83 -50.42 3.52
CA LEU A 394 -29.00 -51.46 2.51
C LEU A 394 -28.78 -52.85 3.10
N TYR A 395 -27.80 -53.05 3.97
CA TYR A 395 -27.55 -54.30 4.66
C TYR A 395 -28.73 -54.71 5.55
N LEU A 396 -29.29 -53.75 6.31
CA LEU A 396 -30.44 -53.99 7.18
C LEU A 396 -31.69 -54.36 6.37
N LEU A 397 -31.96 -53.61 5.28
CA LEU A 397 -33.08 -53.90 4.38
C LEU A 397 -32.98 -55.31 3.74
N LYS A 398 -31.77 -55.68 3.30
CA LYS A 398 -31.50 -57.03 2.75
C LYS A 398 -31.73 -58.12 3.82
N ARG A 399 -31.28 -57.88 5.06
CA ARG A 399 -31.42 -58.84 6.16
C ARG A 399 -32.86 -59.00 6.60
N GLU A 400 -33.68 -57.98 6.54
CA GLU A 400 -35.09 -58.02 6.92
C GLU A 400 -36.02 -58.42 5.76
N GLY A 401 -35.46 -58.58 4.59
CA GLY A 401 -36.25 -59.02 3.40
C GLY A 401 -37.16 -57.88 2.88
N ILE A 402 -36.85 -56.66 3.16
CA ILE A 402 -37.64 -55.50 2.76
C ILE A 402 -36.93 -54.76 1.59
N GLY A 403 -37.66 -54.47 0.53
CA GLY A 403 -37.19 -53.62 -0.57
C GLY A 403 -36.66 -54.42 -1.78
N PRO A 404 -36.09 -53.73 -2.78
CA PRO A 404 -35.71 -54.31 -4.08
C PRO A 404 -34.54 -55.31 -4.02
N LEU A 405 -33.85 -55.41 -2.88
CA LEU A 405 -32.76 -56.37 -2.66
C LEU A 405 -33.16 -57.62 -1.88
N ALA A 406 -34.44 -57.74 -1.56
CA ALA A 406 -34.96 -58.94 -0.92
C ALA A 406 -34.87 -60.14 -1.91
N GLU A 407 -34.09 -61.19 -1.58
CA GLU A 407 -34.09 -62.42 -2.34
C GLU A 407 -35.50 -63.01 -2.39
N LYS A 408 -36.07 -63.17 -3.61
CA LYS A 408 -37.28 -63.93 -3.79
C LYS A 408 -36.99 -65.39 -3.32
N LYS A 409 -37.51 -65.71 -2.15
CA LYS A 409 -37.61 -67.21 -1.80
C LYS A 409 -38.45 -67.86 -2.85
N SER A 410 -37.82 -68.67 -3.73
CA SER A 410 -38.47 -69.64 -4.62
C SER A 410 -39.03 -70.82 -3.82
#